data_e23b8943aecc064d153d6993cb2b5850
#
_entry.id   e23b8943aecc064d153d6993cb2b5850
#
_cell.length_a   1.000
_cell.length_b   1.000
_cell.length_c   1.000
_cell.angle_alpha   90.00
_cell.angle_beta   90.00
_cell.angle_gamma   90.00
#
_symmetry.space_group_name_H-M   'P 1'
#
loop_
_entity.id
_entity.type
_entity.pdbx_description
1 polymer ?
#
loop_
_entity_poly.entity_id
_entity_poly.type
_entity_poly.pdbx_seq_one_letter_code
_entity_poly.pdbx_strand_id
1 'polypeptide(L)'
;TPGHAAFSAMRARGANITDIVILVVGADDGVMPQTIEALSHAQAAEVPIIVAVNKIDHPSANPTMPRTQLQEKGLVCEEWGGETIFVDVSALKKTNIDKLLEMVLLQAEVLELKANPNRKAIGNVVESAMEAGGPTATLLVRKGTLKVGDMMVCGNFYGKTRALIDHEGKRIKEAGPSSAVKILGLNGVPEAGAEFNIVPNEKEARNISEERVLKERDESADKKRRMTLENLFSRTQSDSNKTLKLIIKADTQ
;
A
#
# COMPACT_ATOMS: atom_id res chain seq x y z
N THR A 1 1.58 5.43 7.22
CA THR A 1 2.29 6.09 6.10
C THR A 1 2.59 7.53 6.42
N PRO A 2 3.71 8.11 5.93
CA PRO A 2 4.02 9.52 6.13
C PRO A 2 2.96 10.44 5.51
N GLY A 3 2.65 11.57 6.18
CA GLY A 3 1.61 12.53 5.76
C GLY A 3 2.03 13.50 4.64
N HIS A 4 3.32 13.63 4.32
CA HIS A 4 3.79 14.57 3.31
C HIS A 4 3.32 14.21 1.89
N ALA A 5 3.05 15.22 1.06
CA ALA A 5 2.59 15.05 -0.32
C ALA A 5 3.53 14.16 -1.18
N ALA A 6 4.84 14.18 -0.92
CA ALA A 6 5.82 13.34 -1.59
C ALA A 6 5.54 11.82 -1.48
N PHE A 7 4.75 11.38 -0.50
CA PHE A 7 4.43 9.98 -0.24
C PHE A 7 3.04 9.55 -0.73
N SER A 8 2.46 10.27 -1.69
CA SER A 8 1.14 9.96 -2.27
C SER A 8 1.07 8.53 -2.84
N ALA A 9 2.08 8.13 -3.62
CA ALA A 9 2.14 6.77 -4.18
C ALA A 9 2.21 5.67 -3.10
N MET A 10 2.84 5.94 -1.95
CA MET A 10 2.89 5.02 -0.82
C MET A 10 1.50 4.89 -0.16
N ARG A 11 0.75 6.00 0.00
CA ARG A 11 -0.63 5.97 0.52
C ARG A 11 -1.57 5.19 -0.40
N ALA A 12 -1.52 5.46 -1.70
CA ALA A 12 -2.32 4.73 -2.69
C ALA A 12 -2.05 3.22 -2.67
N ARG A 13 -0.77 2.82 -2.64
CA ARG A 13 -0.38 1.40 -2.51
C ARG A 13 -0.84 0.79 -1.20
N GLY A 14 -0.69 1.51 -0.09
CA GLY A 14 -1.16 1.07 1.22
C GLY A 14 -2.66 0.79 1.21
N ALA A 15 -3.48 1.70 0.71
CA ALA A 15 -4.92 1.54 0.62
C ALA A 15 -5.33 0.30 -0.20
N ASN A 16 -4.65 0.01 -1.31
CA ASN A 16 -4.94 -1.17 -2.14
C ASN A 16 -4.56 -2.52 -1.52
N ILE A 17 -3.71 -2.52 -0.50
CA ILE A 17 -3.20 -3.75 0.13
C ILE A 17 -3.96 -4.07 1.43
N THR A 18 -4.52 -3.07 2.10
CA THR A 18 -5.14 -3.16 3.42
C THR A 18 -6.62 -3.50 3.34
N ASP A 19 -7.17 -4.02 4.43
CA ASP A 19 -8.59 -4.36 4.56
C ASP A 19 -9.36 -3.27 5.33
N ILE A 20 -8.67 -2.44 6.14
CA ILE A 20 -9.23 -1.32 6.91
C ILE A 20 -8.22 -0.17 6.89
N VAL A 21 -8.69 1.06 6.75
CA VAL A 21 -7.88 2.27 6.83
C VAL A 21 -8.22 3.06 8.08
N ILE A 22 -7.23 3.44 8.86
CA ILE A 22 -7.38 4.41 9.95
C ILE A 22 -6.93 5.78 9.43
N LEU A 23 -7.89 6.70 9.27
CA LEU A 23 -7.62 8.07 8.87
C LEU A 23 -7.40 8.93 10.11
N VAL A 24 -6.17 9.38 10.32
CA VAL A 24 -5.82 10.21 11.49
C VAL A 24 -5.93 11.69 11.15
N VAL A 25 -6.72 12.43 11.94
CA VAL A 25 -6.94 13.87 11.78
C VAL A 25 -6.71 14.58 13.11
N GLY A 26 -5.99 15.71 13.10
CA GLY A 26 -5.78 16.50 14.32
C GLY A 26 -7.05 17.26 14.72
N ALA A 27 -7.38 17.23 16.01
CA ALA A 27 -8.48 18.04 16.58
C ALA A 27 -8.13 19.54 16.65
N ASP A 28 -6.85 19.87 16.56
CA ASP A 28 -6.30 21.23 16.57
C ASP A 28 -6.26 21.88 15.19
N ASP A 29 -5.91 21.10 14.14
CA ASP A 29 -5.66 21.58 12.78
C ASP A 29 -6.83 21.27 11.81
N GLY A 30 -7.66 20.27 12.13
CA GLY A 30 -8.75 19.80 11.26
C GLY A 30 -8.29 19.09 9.99
N VAL A 31 -9.12 19.12 8.95
CA VAL A 31 -8.87 18.42 7.68
C VAL A 31 -7.94 19.24 6.80
N MET A 32 -6.75 18.71 6.57
CA MET A 32 -5.71 19.30 5.73
C MET A 32 -5.73 18.69 4.30
N PRO A 33 -5.09 19.33 3.30
CA PRO A 33 -5.04 18.81 1.92
C PRO A 33 -4.56 17.36 1.84
N GLN A 34 -3.57 16.97 2.66
CA GLN A 34 -3.06 15.59 2.73
C GLN A 34 -4.10 14.61 3.29
N THR A 35 -4.98 15.07 4.18
CA THR A 35 -6.08 14.26 4.71
C THR A 35 -7.10 13.97 3.61
N ILE A 36 -7.42 14.97 2.77
CA ILE A 36 -8.34 14.82 1.63
C ILE A 36 -7.76 13.84 0.61
N GLU A 37 -6.47 13.94 0.33
CA GLU A 37 -5.79 13.02 -0.56
C GLU A 37 -5.81 11.57 -0.02
N ALA A 38 -5.49 11.37 1.26
CA ALA A 38 -5.54 10.06 1.90
C ALA A 38 -6.97 9.48 1.89
N LEU A 39 -7.97 10.32 2.13
CA LEU A 39 -9.39 9.95 2.02
C LEU A 39 -9.73 9.50 0.59
N SER A 40 -9.31 10.26 -0.42
CA SER A 40 -9.57 9.91 -1.82
C SER A 40 -8.95 8.56 -2.22
N HIS A 41 -7.74 8.25 -1.73
CA HIS A 41 -7.10 6.95 -1.95
C HIS A 41 -7.86 5.80 -1.28
N ALA A 42 -8.33 5.98 -0.05
CA ALA A 42 -9.10 4.97 0.68
C ALA A 42 -10.46 4.72 0.01
N GLN A 43 -11.14 5.78 -0.41
CA GLN A 43 -12.41 5.69 -1.16
C GLN A 43 -12.24 5.02 -2.53
N ALA A 44 -11.18 5.36 -3.26
CA ALA A 44 -10.88 4.74 -4.56
C ALA A 44 -10.53 3.24 -4.43
N ALA A 45 -9.98 2.83 -3.29
CA ALA A 45 -9.71 1.42 -2.97
C ALA A 45 -10.93 0.69 -2.39
N GLU A 46 -12.06 1.39 -2.16
CA GLU A 46 -13.31 0.85 -1.56
C GLU A 46 -13.07 0.17 -0.19
N VAL A 47 -12.11 0.68 0.58
CA VAL A 47 -11.74 0.14 1.90
C VAL A 47 -12.49 0.88 3.00
N PRO A 48 -13.08 0.21 4.00
CA PRO A 48 -13.70 0.83 5.15
C PRO A 48 -12.74 1.74 5.91
N ILE A 49 -13.26 2.89 6.34
CA ILE A 49 -12.47 3.94 6.99
C ILE A 49 -12.94 4.11 8.42
N ILE A 50 -11.99 4.07 9.36
CA ILE A 50 -12.18 4.49 10.75
C ILE A 50 -11.44 5.82 10.94
N VAL A 51 -12.10 6.82 11.49
CA VAL A 51 -11.47 8.13 11.71
C VAL A 51 -10.98 8.23 13.15
N ALA A 52 -9.69 8.47 13.33
CA ALA A 52 -9.09 8.76 14.61
C ALA A 52 -8.85 10.28 14.73
N VAL A 53 -9.68 10.96 15.54
CA VAL A 53 -9.51 12.37 15.84
C VAL A 53 -8.46 12.49 16.95
N ASN A 54 -7.24 12.84 16.57
CA ASN A 54 -6.06 12.84 17.45
C ASN A 54 -5.82 14.22 18.06
N LYS A 55 -4.93 14.27 19.06
CA LYS A 55 -4.53 15.48 19.80
C LYS A 55 -5.67 16.11 20.63
N ILE A 56 -6.60 15.31 21.14
CA ILE A 56 -7.68 15.82 22.00
C ILE A 56 -7.18 16.43 23.32
N ASP A 57 -5.93 16.17 23.67
CA ASP A 57 -5.23 16.75 24.82
C ASP A 57 -4.68 18.16 24.58
N HIS A 58 -4.69 18.64 23.33
CA HIS A 58 -4.20 19.97 23.00
C HIS A 58 -5.17 21.07 23.49
N PRO A 59 -4.67 22.20 24.02
CA PRO A 59 -5.55 23.28 24.53
C PRO A 59 -6.52 23.86 23.50
N SER A 60 -6.17 23.84 22.21
CA SER A 60 -7.02 24.30 21.10
C SER A 60 -7.82 23.18 20.44
N ALA A 61 -7.85 21.98 21.01
CA ALA A 61 -8.55 20.86 20.41
C ALA A 61 -10.06 21.10 20.30
N ASN A 62 -10.59 20.91 19.10
CA ASN A 62 -12.02 20.93 18.83
C ASN A 62 -12.42 19.69 18.01
N PRO A 63 -12.78 18.57 18.64
CA PRO A 63 -13.11 17.33 17.94
C PRO A 63 -14.30 17.44 16.97
N THR A 64 -15.19 18.42 17.16
CA THR A 64 -16.35 18.64 16.28
C THR A 64 -15.92 19.19 14.91
N MET A 65 -14.85 19.99 14.87
CA MET A 65 -14.38 20.62 13.63
C MET A 65 -14.01 19.57 12.54
N PRO A 66 -13.12 18.58 12.76
CA PRO A 66 -12.81 17.59 11.75
C PRO A 66 -14.02 16.71 11.40
N ARG A 67 -14.96 16.44 12.33
CA ARG A 67 -16.19 15.70 12.01
C ARG A 67 -17.06 16.45 11.01
N THR A 68 -17.29 17.75 11.22
CA THR A 68 -18.07 18.58 10.28
C THR A 68 -17.39 18.66 8.91
N GLN A 69 -16.08 18.87 8.87
CA GLN A 69 -15.32 18.95 7.62
C GLN A 69 -15.31 17.62 6.84
N LEU A 70 -15.23 16.48 7.52
CA LEU A 70 -15.28 15.16 6.90
C LEU A 70 -16.70 14.79 6.43
N GLN A 71 -17.74 15.26 7.13
CA GLN A 71 -19.12 15.13 6.68
C GLN A 71 -19.34 15.78 5.30
N GLU A 72 -18.77 16.97 5.07
CA GLU A 72 -18.81 17.65 3.76
C GLU A 72 -18.12 16.84 2.66
N LYS A 73 -17.22 15.91 3.04
CA LYS A 73 -16.51 14.99 2.12
C LYS A 73 -17.16 13.61 2.03
N GLY A 74 -18.33 13.43 2.63
CA GLY A 74 -19.11 12.19 2.56
C GLY A 74 -18.80 11.16 3.66
N LEU A 75 -17.99 11.50 4.67
CA LEU A 75 -17.79 10.67 5.86
C LEU A 75 -18.68 11.20 7.01
N VAL A 76 -19.84 10.61 7.18
CA VAL A 76 -20.78 10.95 8.26
C VAL A 76 -20.55 10.01 9.43
N CYS A 77 -20.38 10.59 10.63
CA CYS A 77 -20.15 9.80 11.84
C CYS A 77 -21.45 9.08 12.29
N GLU A 78 -21.32 7.94 12.97
CA GLU A 78 -22.44 7.15 13.48
C GLU A 78 -23.36 7.97 14.40
N GLU A 79 -22.78 8.85 15.23
CA GLU A 79 -23.55 9.75 16.14
C GLU A 79 -24.48 10.70 15.39
N TRP A 80 -24.23 10.97 14.12
CA TRP A 80 -25.03 11.84 13.24
C TRP A 80 -25.83 11.04 12.19
N GLY A 81 -25.96 9.72 12.42
CA GLY A 81 -26.73 8.83 11.56
C GLY A 81 -25.99 8.31 10.33
N GLY A 82 -24.65 8.40 10.30
CA GLY A 82 -23.80 7.83 9.27
C GLY A 82 -23.31 6.42 9.61
N GLU A 83 -22.36 5.93 8.80
CA GLU A 83 -21.80 4.57 8.93
C GLU A 83 -20.31 4.59 9.31
N THR A 84 -19.70 5.78 9.46
CA THR A 84 -18.25 5.88 9.70
C THR A 84 -17.98 5.97 11.21
N ILE A 85 -17.10 5.11 11.69
CA ILE A 85 -16.66 5.09 13.08
C ILE A 85 -15.66 6.22 13.32
N PHE A 86 -15.94 7.08 14.32
CA PHE A 86 -15.04 8.12 14.78
C PHE A 86 -14.62 7.85 16.21
N VAL A 87 -13.31 7.92 16.47
CA VAL A 87 -12.75 7.74 17.82
C VAL A 87 -11.86 8.93 18.17
N ASP A 88 -12.19 9.60 19.26
CA ASP A 88 -11.36 10.69 19.80
C ASP A 88 -10.22 10.12 20.62
N VAL A 89 -8.97 10.42 20.22
CA VAL A 89 -7.77 9.84 20.80
C VAL A 89 -6.71 10.90 21.15
N SER A 90 -5.85 10.56 22.10
CA SER A 90 -4.58 11.24 22.28
C SER A 90 -3.46 10.21 22.20
N ALA A 91 -2.72 10.23 21.10
CA ALA A 91 -1.54 9.37 20.93
C ALA A 91 -0.46 9.71 21.97
N LEU A 92 -0.29 10.99 22.33
CA LEU A 92 0.66 11.45 23.32
C LEU A 92 0.36 10.91 24.74
N LYS A 93 -0.91 11.03 25.15
CA LYS A 93 -1.36 10.57 26.48
C LYS A 93 -1.86 9.14 26.49
N LYS A 94 -1.86 8.47 25.33
CA LYS A 94 -2.40 7.12 25.13
C LYS A 94 -3.89 6.99 25.51
N THR A 95 -4.64 8.09 25.45
CA THR A 95 -6.08 8.11 25.78
C THR A 95 -6.86 7.50 24.63
N ASN A 96 -7.79 6.57 24.92
CA ASN A 96 -8.70 5.90 23.97
C ASN A 96 -8.02 5.13 22.83
N ILE A 97 -6.72 4.79 22.97
CA ILE A 97 -6.04 3.94 21.97
C ILE A 97 -6.62 2.52 21.98
N ASP A 98 -6.92 1.98 23.19
CA ASP A 98 -7.54 0.67 23.33
C ASP A 98 -8.93 0.65 22.66
N LYS A 99 -9.73 1.72 22.84
CA LYS A 99 -11.03 1.87 22.18
C LYS A 99 -10.90 1.91 20.66
N LEU A 100 -9.87 2.57 20.12
CA LEU A 100 -9.61 2.58 18.68
C LEU A 100 -9.31 1.16 18.18
N LEU A 101 -8.49 0.39 18.91
CA LEU A 101 -8.18 -0.99 18.55
C LEU A 101 -9.41 -1.90 18.65
N GLU A 102 -10.27 -1.72 19.65
CA GLU A 102 -11.55 -2.43 19.75
C GLU A 102 -12.45 -2.16 18.54
N MET A 103 -12.54 -0.90 18.08
CA MET A 103 -13.31 -0.55 16.89
C MET A 103 -12.73 -1.17 15.60
N VAL A 104 -11.42 -1.27 15.50
CA VAL A 104 -10.75 -1.98 14.37
C VAL A 104 -11.11 -3.46 14.39
N LEU A 105 -11.09 -4.11 15.55
CA LEU A 105 -11.47 -5.52 15.68
C LEU A 105 -12.94 -5.73 15.35
N LEU A 106 -13.82 -4.87 15.85
CA LEU A 106 -15.25 -4.91 15.54
C LEU A 106 -15.51 -4.77 14.03
N GLN A 107 -14.86 -3.81 13.39
CA GLN A 107 -14.95 -3.63 11.94
C GLN A 107 -14.44 -4.86 11.17
N ALA A 108 -13.36 -5.49 11.63
CA ALA A 108 -12.82 -6.70 11.03
C ALA A 108 -13.78 -7.89 11.17
N GLU A 109 -14.52 -8.00 12.29
CA GLU A 109 -15.58 -9.02 12.47
C GLU A 109 -16.75 -8.79 11.51
N VAL A 110 -17.22 -7.54 11.37
CA VAL A 110 -18.30 -7.18 10.44
C VAL A 110 -17.92 -7.52 8.99
N LEU A 111 -16.66 -7.32 8.61
CA LEU A 111 -16.14 -7.64 7.28
C LEU A 111 -15.99 -9.14 7.04
N GLU A 112 -16.12 -9.98 8.08
CA GLU A 112 -15.90 -11.44 8.00
C GLU A 112 -14.61 -11.82 7.27
N LEU A 113 -13.49 -11.15 7.56
CA LEU A 113 -12.22 -11.38 6.87
C LEU A 113 -11.74 -12.83 7.03
N LYS A 114 -11.70 -13.55 5.91
CA LYS A 114 -11.34 -14.97 5.87
C LYS A 114 -10.28 -15.24 4.82
N ALA A 115 -9.31 -16.09 5.14
CA ALA A 115 -8.29 -16.53 4.20
C ALA A 115 -8.07 -18.04 4.33
N ASN A 116 -7.89 -18.73 3.20
CA ASN A 116 -7.57 -20.16 3.20
C ASN A 116 -6.04 -20.34 3.27
N PRO A 117 -5.49 -20.89 4.38
CA PRO A 117 -4.07 -21.16 4.50
C PRO A 117 -3.59 -22.36 3.67
N ASN A 118 -4.49 -23.28 3.30
CA ASN A 118 -4.16 -24.54 2.64
C ASN A 118 -4.09 -24.42 1.10
N ARG A 119 -3.59 -23.29 0.60
CA ARG A 119 -3.35 -23.08 -0.83
C ARG A 119 -1.97 -22.46 -1.06
N LYS A 120 -1.54 -22.41 -2.30
CA LYS A 120 -0.33 -21.66 -2.68
C LYS A 120 -0.46 -20.19 -2.30
N ALA A 121 0.61 -19.63 -1.76
CA ALA A 121 0.59 -18.25 -1.29
C ALA A 121 0.40 -17.25 -2.44
N ILE A 122 -0.39 -16.22 -2.14
CA ILE A 122 -0.62 -15.04 -2.97
C ILE A 122 -0.59 -13.83 -2.04
N GLY A 123 -0.02 -12.74 -2.51
CA GLY A 123 0.02 -11.49 -1.76
C GLY A 123 0.71 -10.39 -2.55
N ASN A 124 1.15 -9.36 -1.84
CA ASN A 124 1.72 -8.17 -2.43
C ASN A 124 3.10 -7.84 -1.85
N VAL A 125 3.91 -7.15 -2.64
CA VAL A 125 5.17 -6.55 -2.20
C VAL A 125 4.86 -5.27 -1.45
N VAL A 126 5.32 -5.17 -0.21
CA VAL A 126 5.23 -3.94 0.59
C VAL A 126 6.38 -3.01 0.22
N GLU A 127 7.59 -3.56 0.24
CA GLU A 127 8.83 -2.86 -0.11
C GLU A 127 9.86 -3.83 -0.70
N SER A 128 10.83 -3.30 -1.37
CA SER A 128 11.93 -4.08 -1.94
C SER A 128 13.23 -3.27 -1.94
N ALA A 129 14.35 -3.95 -1.79
CA ALA A 129 15.66 -3.32 -1.76
C ALA A 129 16.75 -4.23 -2.35
N MET A 130 17.86 -3.61 -2.77
CA MET A 130 19.08 -4.33 -3.08
C MET A 130 19.98 -4.29 -1.85
N GLU A 131 20.19 -5.43 -1.20
CA GLU A 131 21.06 -5.55 -0.03
C GLU A 131 22.38 -6.28 -0.38
N ALA A 132 23.32 -6.31 0.57
CA ALA A 132 24.59 -7.00 0.39
C ALA A 132 24.43 -8.50 0.06
N GLY A 133 23.33 -9.12 0.48
CA GLY A 133 22.95 -10.51 0.19
C GLY A 133 22.19 -10.72 -1.13
N GLY A 134 21.96 -9.67 -1.91
CA GLY A 134 21.18 -9.68 -3.14
C GLY A 134 19.82 -9.01 -3.02
N PRO A 135 18.95 -9.17 -4.03
CA PRO A 135 17.59 -8.61 -4.00
C PRO A 135 16.76 -9.17 -2.84
N THR A 136 16.14 -8.28 -2.08
CA THR A 136 15.22 -8.61 -0.99
C THR A 136 13.87 -7.96 -1.25
N ALA A 137 12.81 -8.56 -0.77
CA ALA A 137 11.47 -7.98 -0.78
C ALA A 137 10.73 -8.33 0.51
N THR A 138 10.01 -7.37 1.07
CA THR A 138 9.05 -7.60 2.14
C THR A 138 7.69 -7.86 1.53
N LEU A 139 7.17 -9.06 1.74
CA LEU A 139 5.91 -9.54 1.21
C LEU A 139 4.84 -9.59 2.29
N LEU A 140 3.64 -9.14 1.97
CA LEU A 140 2.45 -9.41 2.76
C LEU A 140 1.70 -10.58 2.14
N VAL A 141 1.61 -11.70 2.86
CA VAL A 141 0.85 -12.87 2.43
C VAL A 141 -0.63 -12.60 2.67
N ARG A 142 -1.44 -12.56 1.60
CA ARG A 142 -2.90 -12.35 1.71
C ARG A 142 -3.67 -13.67 1.84
N LYS A 143 -3.28 -14.69 1.07
CA LYS A 143 -3.94 -16.01 1.04
C LYS A 143 -2.88 -17.08 0.88
N GLY A 144 -3.14 -18.26 1.44
CA GLY A 144 -2.23 -19.40 1.34
C GLY A 144 -1.07 -19.33 2.33
N THR A 145 -0.17 -20.29 2.23
CA THR A 145 1.04 -20.36 3.06
C THR A 145 2.28 -20.34 2.17
N LEU A 146 3.17 -19.40 2.42
CA LEU A 146 4.47 -19.27 1.76
C LEU A 146 5.50 -20.09 2.54
N LYS A 147 6.27 -20.92 1.83
CA LYS A 147 7.29 -21.78 2.43
C LYS A 147 8.68 -21.50 1.85
N VAL A 148 9.71 -21.78 2.66
CA VAL A 148 11.07 -21.79 2.16
C VAL A 148 11.21 -22.90 1.10
N GLY A 149 11.77 -22.55 -0.04
CA GLY A 149 11.90 -23.44 -1.19
C GLY A 149 10.85 -23.25 -2.29
N ASP A 150 9.79 -22.50 -2.01
CA ASP A 150 8.77 -22.19 -3.01
C ASP A 150 9.34 -21.34 -4.14
N MET A 151 8.91 -21.66 -5.37
CA MET A 151 9.20 -20.88 -6.56
C MET A 151 8.10 -19.84 -6.73
N MET A 152 8.49 -18.57 -6.86
CA MET A 152 7.54 -17.46 -6.97
C MET A 152 7.83 -16.58 -8.18
N VAL A 153 6.76 -15.93 -8.65
CA VAL A 153 6.82 -14.79 -9.57
C VAL A 153 6.33 -13.57 -8.81
N CYS A 154 7.06 -12.47 -8.90
CA CYS A 154 6.82 -11.24 -8.20
C CYS A 154 6.94 -10.05 -9.18
N GLY A 155 5.82 -9.52 -9.64
CA GLY A 155 5.83 -8.58 -10.76
C GLY A 155 6.53 -9.19 -11.99
N ASN A 156 7.59 -8.52 -12.47
CA ASN A 156 8.41 -8.93 -13.61
C ASN A 156 9.59 -9.83 -13.22
N PHE A 157 9.72 -10.14 -11.94
CA PHE A 157 10.85 -10.94 -11.42
C PHE A 157 10.37 -12.28 -10.89
N TYR A 158 11.27 -13.23 -10.82
CA TYR A 158 11.00 -14.53 -10.24
C TYR A 158 12.18 -15.01 -9.40
N GLY A 159 11.97 -16.04 -8.61
CA GLY A 159 13.03 -16.65 -7.84
C GLY A 159 12.53 -17.71 -6.88
N LYS A 160 13.49 -18.42 -6.30
CA LYS A 160 13.24 -19.42 -5.27
C LYS A 160 13.41 -18.80 -3.89
N THR A 161 12.42 -18.92 -3.04
CA THR A 161 12.48 -18.45 -1.65
C THR A 161 13.60 -19.17 -0.90
N ARG A 162 14.71 -18.51 -0.66
CA ARG A 162 15.89 -19.07 0.05
C ARG A 162 15.73 -18.93 1.56
N ALA A 163 15.16 -17.85 2.02
CA ALA A 163 14.91 -17.58 3.42
C ALA A 163 13.64 -16.72 3.58
N LEU A 164 12.94 -16.94 4.68
CA LEU A 164 11.87 -16.10 5.20
C LEU A 164 12.34 -15.52 6.52
N ILE A 165 12.19 -14.22 6.70
CA ILE A 165 12.57 -13.49 7.91
C ILE A 165 11.34 -12.74 8.38
N ASP A 166 10.96 -12.93 9.62
CA ASP A 166 9.82 -12.25 10.23
C ASP A 166 10.16 -10.80 10.64
N HIS A 167 9.19 -10.12 11.23
CA HIS A 167 9.32 -8.75 11.71
C HIS A 167 10.31 -8.59 12.90
N GLU A 168 10.65 -9.70 13.59
CA GLU A 168 11.64 -9.72 14.65
C GLU A 168 13.06 -10.02 14.13
N GLY A 169 13.23 -10.25 12.82
CA GLY A 169 14.51 -10.62 12.21
C GLY A 169 14.86 -12.11 12.34
N LYS A 170 13.93 -12.96 12.81
CA LYS A 170 14.12 -14.40 12.94
C LYS A 170 13.82 -15.11 11.64
N ARG A 171 14.60 -16.16 11.33
CA ARG A 171 14.30 -17.02 10.18
C ARG A 171 13.17 -17.98 10.52
N ILE A 172 12.16 -17.98 9.68
CA ILE A 172 11.00 -18.87 9.78
C ILE A 172 10.95 -19.82 8.58
N LYS A 173 10.23 -20.94 8.70
CA LYS A 173 10.10 -21.94 7.63
C LYS A 173 8.90 -21.67 6.74
N GLU A 174 7.84 -21.10 7.29
CA GLU A 174 6.60 -20.81 6.61
C GLU A 174 5.93 -19.55 7.15
N ALA A 175 5.14 -18.89 6.31
CA ALA A 175 4.37 -17.70 6.63
C ALA A 175 2.94 -17.87 6.11
N GLY A 176 1.98 -17.79 7.01
CA GLY A 176 0.54 -17.89 6.71
C GLY A 176 -0.08 -16.56 6.27
N PRO A 177 -1.39 -16.53 6.07
CA PRO A 177 -2.13 -15.31 5.76
C PRO A 177 -1.90 -14.20 6.79
N SER A 178 -1.97 -12.94 6.34
CA SER A 178 -1.73 -11.71 7.12
C SER A 178 -0.33 -11.57 7.72
N SER A 179 0.63 -12.42 7.30
CA SER A 179 2.02 -12.33 7.74
C SER A 179 2.83 -11.46 6.80
N ALA A 180 3.54 -10.48 7.36
CA ALA A 180 4.57 -9.72 6.65
C ALA A 180 5.93 -10.39 6.84
N VAL A 181 6.59 -10.77 5.73
CA VAL A 181 7.86 -11.47 5.77
C VAL A 181 8.83 -10.93 4.74
N LYS A 182 10.07 -10.78 5.15
CA LYS A 182 11.17 -10.43 4.25
C LYS A 182 11.72 -11.70 3.62
N ILE A 183 11.87 -11.68 2.30
CA ILE A 183 12.37 -12.81 1.53
C ILE A 183 13.70 -12.49 0.87
N LEU A 184 14.48 -13.57 0.64
CA LEU A 184 15.67 -13.57 -0.18
C LEU A 184 15.53 -14.63 -1.27
N GLY A 185 16.07 -14.34 -2.48
CA GLY A 185 16.17 -15.33 -3.55
C GLY A 185 15.52 -14.94 -4.86
N LEU A 186 15.03 -13.72 -5.00
CA LEU A 186 14.58 -13.17 -6.28
C LEU A 186 15.78 -12.88 -7.20
N ASN A 187 15.52 -12.85 -8.50
CA ASN A 187 16.51 -12.49 -9.54
C ASN A 187 16.63 -10.98 -9.78
N GLY A 188 15.81 -10.16 -9.11
CA GLY A 188 15.84 -8.71 -9.18
C GLY A 188 14.95 -8.09 -8.12
N VAL A 189 14.85 -6.76 -8.11
CA VAL A 189 14.09 -5.96 -7.14
C VAL A 189 12.71 -5.68 -7.74
N PRO A 190 11.63 -6.30 -7.23
CA PRO A 190 10.28 -6.07 -7.74
C PRO A 190 9.77 -4.68 -7.33
N GLU A 191 8.82 -4.15 -8.07
CA GLU A 191 8.16 -2.91 -7.69
C GLU A 191 7.31 -3.10 -6.44
N ALA A 192 7.33 -2.10 -5.55
CA ALA A 192 6.45 -2.09 -4.38
C ALA A 192 4.98 -1.99 -4.83
N GLY A 193 4.09 -2.81 -4.23
CA GLY A 193 2.70 -2.98 -4.65
C GLY A 193 2.48 -4.13 -5.65
N ALA A 194 3.53 -4.66 -6.28
CA ALA A 194 3.41 -5.78 -7.21
C ALA A 194 2.82 -7.02 -6.53
N GLU A 195 2.01 -7.78 -7.24
CA GLU A 195 1.53 -9.08 -6.77
C GLU A 195 2.60 -10.16 -6.89
N PHE A 196 2.63 -11.05 -5.90
CA PHE A 196 3.39 -12.29 -6.00
C PHE A 196 2.48 -13.52 -6.01
N ASN A 197 2.90 -14.54 -6.75
CA ASN A 197 2.21 -15.83 -6.87
C ASN A 197 3.21 -16.97 -6.83
N ILE A 198 2.84 -18.09 -6.17
CA ILE A 198 3.64 -19.30 -6.14
C ILE A 198 3.32 -20.16 -7.36
N VAL A 199 4.36 -20.56 -8.07
CA VAL A 199 4.31 -21.42 -9.25
C VAL A 199 4.97 -22.79 -9.00
N PRO A 200 4.65 -23.83 -9.78
CA PRO A 200 5.17 -25.18 -9.52
C PRO A 200 6.66 -25.34 -9.79
N ASN A 201 7.20 -24.63 -10.79
CA ASN A 201 8.56 -24.81 -11.25
C ASN A 201 9.17 -23.53 -11.83
N GLU A 202 10.50 -23.54 -11.98
CA GLU A 202 11.27 -22.39 -12.46
C GLU A 202 10.97 -22.03 -13.93
N LYS A 203 10.71 -23.04 -14.77
CA LYS A 203 10.40 -22.80 -16.18
C LYS A 203 9.11 -21.98 -16.34
N GLU A 204 8.10 -22.32 -15.57
CA GLU A 204 6.84 -21.58 -15.58
C GLU A 204 7.02 -20.16 -15.00
N ALA A 205 7.79 -20.02 -13.92
CA ALA A 205 8.14 -18.72 -13.34
C ALA A 205 8.79 -17.80 -14.37
N ARG A 206 9.77 -18.33 -15.08
CA ARG A 206 10.50 -17.60 -16.11
C ARG A 206 9.60 -17.20 -17.29
N ASN A 207 8.79 -18.12 -17.80
CA ASN A 207 7.87 -17.81 -18.90
C ASN A 207 6.89 -16.69 -18.55
N ILE A 208 6.28 -16.74 -17.35
CA ILE A 208 5.37 -15.70 -16.87
C ILE A 208 6.09 -14.36 -16.74
N SER A 209 7.29 -14.35 -16.19
CA SER A 209 8.10 -13.14 -16.04
C SER A 209 8.44 -12.52 -17.40
N GLU A 210 8.91 -13.33 -18.37
CA GLU A 210 9.24 -12.88 -19.72
C GLU A 210 8.00 -12.33 -20.46
N GLU A 211 6.85 -12.98 -20.32
CA GLU A 211 5.58 -12.51 -20.91
C GLU A 211 5.15 -11.15 -20.33
N ARG A 212 5.27 -10.97 -19.01
CA ARG A 212 4.96 -9.69 -18.36
C ARG A 212 5.87 -8.56 -18.82
N VAL A 213 7.18 -8.83 -18.93
CA VAL A 213 8.16 -7.86 -19.43
C VAL A 213 7.87 -7.46 -20.87
N LEU A 214 7.47 -8.41 -21.73
CA LEU A 214 7.10 -8.12 -23.12
C LEU A 214 5.83 -7.24 -23.17
N LYS A 215 4.79 -7.59 -22.42
CA LYS A 215 3.56 -6.81 -22.34
C LYS A 215 3.83 -5.36 -21.90
N GLU A 216 4.62 -5.18 -20.85
CA GLU A 216 4.95 -3.85 -20.34
C GLU A 216 5.74 -3.01 -21.37
N ARG A 217 6.65 -3.66 -22.12
CA ARG A 217 7.36 -3.00 -23.22
C ARG A 217 6.43 -2.56 -24.34
N ASP A 218 5.49 -3.41 -24.72
CA ASP A 218 4.50 -3.08 -25.77
C ASP A 218 3.56 -1.95 -25.33
N GLU A 219 3.05 -2.01 -24.10
CA GLU A 219 2.23 -0.93 -23.53
C GLU A 219 3.00 0.39 -23.41
N SER A 220 4.26 0.33 -23.02
CA SER A 220 5.10 1.54 -22.93
C SER A 220 5.47 2.10 -24.30
N ALA A 221 5.63 1.25 -25.31
CA ALA A 221 5.85 1.64 -26.71
C ALA A 221 4.61 2.31 -27.30
N ASP A 222 3.42 1.76 -27.03
CA ASP A 222 2.15 2.34 -27.48
C ASP A 222 1.83 3.66 -26.79
N LYS A 223 2.09 3.80 -25.49
CA LYS A 223 1.98 5.07 -24.76
C LYS A 223 2.93 6.13 -25.34
N LYS A 224 4.19 5.75 -25.64
CA LYS A 224 5.14 6.66 -26.30
C LYS A 224 4.69 7.06 -27.71
N ARG A 225 4.12 6.16 -28.49
CA ARG A 225 3.56 6.46 -29.82
C ARG A 225 2.39 7.45 -29.73
N ARG A 226 1.44 7.23 -28.81
CA ARG A 226 0.30 8.16 -28.60
C ARG A 226 0.79 9.53 -28.15
N MET A 227 1.68 9.61 -27.17
CA MET A 227 2.27 10.87 -26.72
C MET A 227 3.05 11.59 -27.83
N THR A 228 3.72 10.87 -28.74
CA THR A 228 4.44 11.48 -29.87
C THR A 228 3.47 12.07 -30.90
N LEU A 229 2.32 11.45 -31.15
CA LEU A 229 1.28 11.99 -32.04
C LEU A 229 0.60 13.23 -31.44
N GLU A 230 0.23 13.20 -30.16
CA GLU A 230 -0.32 14.39 -29.46
C GLU A 230 0.70 15.54 -29.40
N ASN A 231 1.98 15.24 -29.13
CA ASN A 231 3.04 16.25 -29.14
C ASN A 231 3.36 16.79 -30.55
N LEU A 232 3.12 16.04 -31.63
CA LEU A 232 3.24 16.54 -32.98
C LEU A 232 2.14 17.56 -33.31
N PHE A 233 0.92 17.33 -32.82
CA PHE A 233 -0.19 18.28 -32.98
C PHE A 233 -0.07 19.53 -32.09
N SER A 234 0.51 19.39 -30.87
CA SER A 234 0.70 20.51 -29.96
C SER A 234 1.96 21.36 -30.26
N ARG A 235 2.98 20.80 -30.89
CA ARG A 235 4.20 21.52 -31.32
C ARG A 235 3.97 22.51 -32.45
N THR A 236 2.85 22.45 -33.14
CA THR A 236 2.46 23.48 -34.10
C THR A 236 1.92 24.76 -33.45
N GLN A 237 1.74 24.80 -32.13
CA GLN A 237 1.15 25.95 -31.42
C GLN A 237 1.92 26.54 -30.26
N SER A 238 3.08 26.01 -29.83
CA SER A 238 3.81 26.65 -28.73
C SER A 238 5.32 26.37 -28.74
N ASP A 239 6.06 27.47 -28.79
CA ASP A 239 7.52 27.55 -28.60
C ASP A 239 7.95 27.13 -27.17
N SER A 240 9.06 26.36 -27.13
CA SER A 240 9.96 26.16 -25.99
C SER A 240 9.41 25.68 -24.64
N ASN A 241 9.09 24.41 -24.52
CA ASN A 241 9.12 23.73 -23.22
C ASN A 241 10.57 23.33 -22.88
N LYS A 242 11.17 24.01 -21.90
CA LYS A 242 12.47 23.65 -21.34
C LYS A 242 12.28 22.42 -20.46
N THR A 243 12.80 21.26 -20.90
CA THR A 243 12.81 20.03 -20.10
C THR A 243 14.03 19.99 -19.18
N LEU A 244 13.79 19.91 -17.86
CA LEU A 244 14.84 19.66 -16.87
C LEU A 244 15.03 18.14 -16.73
N LYS A 245 16.22 17.64 -17.03
CA LYS A 245 16.56 16.21 -16.83
C LYS A 245 17.16 16.04 -15.43
N LEU A 246 16.50 15.27 -14.59
CA LEU A 246 16.94 14.96 -13.24
C LEU A 246 17.31 13.46 -13.14
N ILE A 247 18.38 13.16 -12.42
CA ILE A 247 18.77 11.80 -12.04
C ILE A 247 18.59 11.70 -10.52
N ILE A 248 17.70 10.80 -10.10
CA ILE A 248 17.45 10.52 -8.69
C ILE A 248 18.05 9.15 -8.38
N LYS A 249 18.87 9.07 -7.32
CA LYS A 249 19.35 7.82 -6.75
C LYS A 249 18.64 7.56 -5.41
N ALA A 250 18.14 6.34 -5.23
CA ALA A 250 17.56 5.88 -3.98
C ALA A 250 18.03 4.46 -3.67
N ASP A 251 18.11 4.09 -2.40
CA ASP A 251 18.54 2.77 -1.93
C ASP A 251 17.38 1.76 -1.90
N THR A 252 16.14 2.25 -1.89
CA THR A 252 14.89 1.46 -1.87
C THR A 252 13.94 1.92 -2.98
N GLN A 253 13.10 1.01 -3.42
CA GLN A 253 11.97 1.26 -4.31
C GLN A 253 10.65 1.25 -3.56
#